data_d2f0388afd76233b1d0cb016bf4182d0
#
_entry.id   d2f0388afd76233b1d0cb016bf4182d0
#
_cell.length_a   1.000
_cell.length_b   1.000
_cell.length_c   1.000
_cell.angle_alpha   90.00
_cell.angle_beta   90.00
_cell.angle_gamma   90.00
#
_symmetry.space_group_name_H-M   'P 1'
#
loop_
_entity.id
_entity.type
_entity.pdbx_description
1 polymer ?
#
loop_
_entity_poly.entity_id
_entity_poly.type
_entity_poly.pdbx_seq_one_letter_code
_entity_poly.pdbx_strand_id
1 'polypeptide(L)'
;MKSQPKAAGQAASKQISDRIAELGDWRGDTLARMRALIREADPDVVEELKWMGTPTWSHDGGICTGESYKSTVKLTFFKGASLPDPAKLFNSSLDGNTRRAIDIHAGEEIDANAFKALIRAAAALNASGGRKATKRQ
;
A
#
# COMPACT_ATOMS: atom_id res chain seq x y z
N MET A 1 -11.06 25.01 -1.42
CA MET A 1 -10.68 24.30 -1.08
C MET A 1 -11.00 22.99 -0.67
N LYS A 2 -12.10 22.63 -0.29
CA LYS A 2 -12.44 21.34 -0.02
C LYS A 2 -12.21 20.45 -1.12
N SER A 3 -12.32 20.86 -2.31
CA SER A 3 -12.13 19.99 -3.42
C SER A 3 -10.67 19.73 -3.72
N GLN A 4 -9.78 20.49 -3.15
CA GLN A 4 -8.42 20.31 -3.42
C GLN A 4 -7.82 19.00 -3.07
N PRO A 5 -8.03 18.42 -1.91
CA PRO A 5 -7.48 17.13 -1.61
C PRO A 5 -8.08 16.08 -2.51
N LYS A 6 -9.37 16.22 -2.82
CA LYS A 6 -10.01 15.28 -3.67
C LYS A 6 -9.46 15.39 -5.07
N ALA A 7 -9.25 16.59 -5.56
CA ALA A 7 -8.71 16.78 -6.87
C ALA A 7 -7.29 16.22 -6.93
N ALA A 8 -6.51 16.43 -5.89
CA ALA A 8 -5.16 15.91 -5.85
C ALA A 8 -5.19 14.39 -5.84
N GLY A 9 -6.12 13.79 -5.11
CA GLY A 9 -6.26 12.37 -5.09
C GLY A 9 -6.66 11.80 -6.44
N GLN A 10 -7.55 12.49 -7.15
CA GLN A 10 -7.97 12.03 -8.45
C GLN A 10 -6.84 12.14 -9.47
N ALA A 11 -6.05 13.21 -9.39
CA ALA A 11 -4.92 13.38 -10.28
C ALA A 11 -3.88 12.30 -10.02
N ALA A 12 -3.63 11.99 -8.75
CA ALA A 12 -2.68 10.95 -8.39
C ALA A 12 -3.18 9.59 -8.86
N SER A 13 -4.48 9.33 -8.72
CA SER A 13 -5.04 8.06 -9.17
C SER A 13 -4.84 7.86 -10.66
N LYS A 14 -5.03 8.93 -11.45
CA LYS A 14 -4.81 8.83 -12.87
C LYS A 14 -3.35 8.58 -13.19
N GLN A 15 -2.46 9.27 -12.50
CA GLN A 15 -1.04 9.10 -12.71
C GLN A 15 -0.58 7.69 -12.35
N ILE A 16 -1.16 7.11 -11.30
CA ILE A 16 -0.87 5.73 -10.92
C ILE A 16 -1.35 4.79 -12.01
N SER A 17 -2.56 5.02 -12.55
CA SER A 17 -3.07 4.20 -13.63
C SER A 17 -2.15 4.26 -14.85
N ASP A 18 -1.67 5.44 -15.17
CA ASP A 18 -0.78 5.62 -16.30
C ASP A 18 0.55 4.90 -16.08
N ARG A 19 1.05 4.98 -14.87
CA ARG A 19 2.32 4.34 -14.52
C ARG A 19 2.20 2.82 -14.61
N ILE A 20 1.10 2.27 -14.14
CA ILE A 20 0.84 0.84 -14.24
C ILE A 20 0.79 0.43 -15.70
N ALA A 21 0.10 1.22 -16.53
CA ALA A 21 -0.04 0.90 -17.94
C ALA A 21 1.32 0.93 -18.65
N GLU A 22 2.20 1.83 -18.23
CA GLU A 22 3.52 1.93 -18.83
C GLU A 22 4.40 0.71 -18.60
N LEU A 23 4.15 -0.04 -17.53
CA LEU A 23 4.95 -1.23 -17.26
C LEU A 23 4.76 -2.29 -18.34
N GLY A 24 3.55 -2.42 -18.84
CA GLY A 24 3.27 -3.25 -20.01
C GLY A 24 3.60 -4.74 -19.92
N ASP A 25 3.81 -5.25 -18.73
CA ASP A 25 4.11 -6.67 -18.55
C ASP A 25 3.48 -7.14 -17.23
N TRP A 26 3.91 -8.32 -16.76
CA TRP A 26 3.33 -8.91 -15.55
C TRP A 26 3.40 -7.98 -14.34
N ARG A 27 4.38 -7.10 -14.30
CA ARG A 27 4.50 -6.17 -13.16
C ARG A 27 3.32 -5.21 -13.13
N GLY A 28 2.87 -4.75 -14.30
CA GLY A 28 1.71 -3.89 -14.39
C GLY A 28 0.46 -4.62 -13.93
N ASP A 29 0.29 -5.85 -14.39
CA ASP A 29 -0.88 -6.65 -14.00
C ASP A 29 -0.88 -6.90 -12.50
N THR A 30 0.27 -7.21 -11.94
CA THR A 30 0.40 -7.48 -10.52
C THR A 30 0.08 -6.23 -9.71
N LEU A 31 0.67 -5.10 -10.08
CA LEU A 31 0.45 -3.86 -9.36
C LEU A 31 -1.01 -3.43 -9.46
N ALA A 32 -1.64 -3.61 -10.63
CA ALA A 32 -3.03 -3.29 -10.81
C ALA A 32 -3.91 -4.13 -9.89
N ARG A 33 -3.58 -5.41 -9.76
CA ARG A 33 -4.33 -6.28 -8.89
C ARG A 33 -4.19 -5.89 -7.42
N MET A 34 -2.96 -5.61 -6.99
CA MET A 34 -2.75 -5.22 -5.60
C MET A 34 -3.46 -3.89 -5.30
N ARG A 35 -3.44 -2.98 -6.25
CA ARG A 35 -4.16 -1.71 -6.12
C ARG A 35 -5.65 -1.96 -5.94
N ALA A 36 -6.21 -2.84 -6.74
CA ALA A 36 -7.63 -3.17 -6.64
C ALA A 36 -7.97 -3.74 -5.26
N LEU A 37 -7.12 -4.62 -4.75
CA LEU A 37 -7.34 -5.20 -3.43
C LEU A 37 -7.25 -4.15 -2.33
N ILE A 38 -6.33 -3.20 -2.46
CA ILE A 38 -6.21 -2.11 -1.49
C ILE A 38 -7.50 -1.29 -1.47
N ARG A 39 -8.01 -0.96 -2.64
CA ARG A 39 -9.21 -0.14 -2.73
C ARG A 39 -10.45 -0.89 -2.27
N GLU A 40 -10.48 -2.19 -2.47
CA GLU A 40 -11.58 -3.01 -1.97
C GLU A 40 -11.54 -3.09 -0.45
N ALA A 41 -10.35 -3.23 0.11
CA ALA A 41 -10.20 -3.36 1.55
C ALA A 41 -10.53 -2.06 2.26
N ASP A 42 -10.20 -0.94 1.63
CA ASP A 42 -10.37 0.37 2.23
C ASP A 42 -10.88 1.35 1.18
N PRO A 43 -12.19 1.44 1.00
CA PRO A 43 -12.75 2.35 0.00
C PRO A 43 -12.41 3.83 0.21
N ASP A 44 -11.98 4.19 1.41
CA ASP A 44 -11.61 5.57 1.71
C ASP A 44 -10.12 5.83 1.58
N VAL A 45 -9.37 4.86 1.09
CA VAL A 45 -7.94 5.01 0.96
C VAL A 45 -7.61 6.14 0.00
N VAL A 46 -6.56 6.89 0.32
CA VAL A 46 -6.10 7.99 -0.52
C VAL A 46 -4.90 7.52 -1.32
N GLU A 47 -4.92 7.76 -2.61
CA GLU A 47 -3.79 7.42 -3.48
C GLU A 47 -2.96 8.66 -3.73
N GLU A 48 -1.67 8.53 -3.62
CA GLU A 48 -0.73 9.64 -3.81
C GLU A 48 0.50 9.16 -4.55
N LEU A 49 1.24 10.10 -5.10
CA LEU A 49 2.56 9.80 -5.62
C LEU A 49 3.54 10.54 -4.74
N LYS A 50 4.48 9.83 -4.18
CA LYS A 50 5.46 10.44 -3.30
C LYS A 50 6.86 10.25 -3.86
N TRP A 51 7.75 11.04 -3.35
CA TRP A 51 9.14 11.03 -3.76
C TRP A 51 9.23 11.23 -5.27
N MET A 52 9.78 10.33 -6.00
CA MET A 52 9.90 10.49 -7.44
C MET A 52 8.86 9.69 -8.20
N GLY A 53 7.64 9.79 -7.76
CA GLY A 53 6.55 9.12 -8.46
C GLY A 53 6.22 7.73 -7.95
N THR A 54 6.44 7.48 -6.66
CA THR A 54 6.12 6.19 -6.09
C THR A 54 4.64 6.16 -5.67
N PRO A 55 3.86 5.23 -6.21
CA PRO A 55 2.48 5.07 -5.76
C PRO A 55 2.42 4.76 -4.27
N THR A 56 1.61 5.49 -3.56
CA THR A 56 1.51 5.40 -2.11
C THR A 56 0.05 5.42 -1.72
N TRP A 57 -0.31 4.59 -0.76
CA TRP A 57 -1.68 4.52 -0.25
C TRP A 57 -1.68 4.91 1.22
N SER A 58 -2.64 5.75 1.60
CA SER A 58 -2.72 6.34 2.94
C SER A 58 -4.14 6.36 3.47
N HIS A 59 -4.26 6.31 4.78
CA HIS A 59 -5.53 6.50 5.46
C HIS A 59 -5.15 6.85 6.89
N ASP A 60 -5.27 8.13 7.26
CA ASP A 60 -4.81 8.66 8.54
C ASP A 60 -3.31 8.41 8.73
N GLY A 61 -2.57 8.44 7.65
CA GLY A 61 -1.14 8.18 7.64
C GLY A 61 -0.83 7.15 6.58
N GLY A 62 0.43 6.95 6.30
CA GLY A 62 0.83 6.01 5.25
C GLY A 62 0.48 4.58 5.57
N ILE A 63 0.00 3.86 4.58
CA ILE A 63 -0.24 2.44 4.68
C ILE A 63 0.89 1.71 3.99
N CYS A 64 1.02 1.91 2.70
CA CYS A 64 2.06 1.21 1.94
C CYS A 64 2.40 1.91 0.64
N THR A 65 3.52 1.50 0.05
CA THR A 65 3.92 1.94 -1.27
C THR A 65 3.92 0.75 -2.20
N GLY A 66 3.81 1.01 -3.51
CA GLY A 66 3.92 -0.03 -4.51
C GLY A 66 5.04 0.33 -5.46
N GLU A 67 6.05 -0.51 -5.52
CA GLU A 67 7.20 -0.28 -6.38
C GLU A 67 7.37 -1.44 -7.34
N SER A 68 7.92 -1.15 -8.51
CA SER A 68 8.20 -2.19 -9.47
C SER A 68 9.68 -2.14 -9.82
N TYR A 69 10.32 -3.28 -9.80
CA TYR A 69 11.71 -3.42 -10.14
C TYR A 69 11.78 -4.39 -11.33
N LYS A 70 12.94 -4.68 -11.79
CA LYS A 70 13.12 -5.52 -12.96
C LYS A 70 12.38 -6.85 -12.86
N SER A 71 12.46 -7.50 -11.74
CA SER A 71 11.85 -8.82 -11.56
C SER A 71 10.98 -8.93 -10.33
N THR A 72 10.57 -7.84 -9.75
CA THR A 72 9.81 -7.86 -8.50
C THR A 72 8.82 -6.70 -8.42
N VAL A 73 7.65 -6.97 -7.89
CA VAL A 73 6.75 -5.91 -7.46
C VAL A 73 6.79 -5.94 -5.94
N LYS A 74 7.06 -4.81 -5.32
CA LYS A 74 7.24 -4.74 -3.88
C LYS A 74 6.20 -3.83 -3.22
N LEU A 75 5.48 -4.37 -2.26
CA LEU A 75 4.54 -3.59 -1.45
C LEU A 75 5.19 -3.42 -0.08
N THR A 76 5.57 -2.20 0.27
CA THR A 76 6.22 -1.91 1.56
C THR A 76 5.23 -1.24 2.49
N PHE A 77 4.97 -1.88 3.63
CA PHE A 77 4.06 -1.33 4.62
C PHE A 77 4.85 -0.52 5.64
N PHE A 78 4.47 0.74 5.79
CA PHE A 78 5.21 1.65 6.66
C PHE A 78 5.30 1.17 8.10
N LYS A 79 4.24 0.53 8.59
CA LYS A 79 4.21 0.03 9.95
C LYS A 79 4.06 -1.48 10.00
N GLY A 80 4.63 -2.14 8.99
CA GLY A 80 4.48 -3.59 8.85
C GLY A 80 4.88 -4.39 10.07
N ALA A 81 5.92 -3.94 10.79
CA ALA A 81 6.39 -4.66 11.96
C ALA A 81 5.35 -4.68 13.09
N SER A 82 4.37 -3.78 13.05
CA SER A 82 3.32 -3.71 14.06
C SER A 82 2.02 -4.35 13.61
N LEU A 83 2.00 -4.96 12.44
CA LEU A 83 0.78 -5.55 11.92
C LEU A 83 0.75 -7.05 12.13
N PRO A 84 -0.42 -7.63 12.43
CA PRO A 84 -0.53 -9.08 12.51
C PRO A 84 -0.43 -9.63 11.09
N ASP A 85 0.33 -10.67 10.92
CA ASP A 85 0.53 -11.28 9.63
C ASP A 85 0.46 -12.80 9.76
N PRO A 86 -0.71 -13.33 10.11
CA PRO A 86 -0.84 -14.77 10.34
C PRO A 86 -0.59 -15.60 9.10
N ALA A 87 -0.82 -15.03 7.93
CA ALA A 87 -0.59 -15.75 6.68
C ALA A 87 0.86 -15.63 6.21
N LYS A 88 1.68 -14.89 6.96
CA LYS A 88 3.09 -14.72 6.63
C LYS A 88 3.31 -14.17 5.23
N LEU A 89 2.59 -13.11 4.92
CA LEU A 89 2.74 -12.47 3.62
C LEU A 89 4.03 -11.67 3.52
N PHE A 90 4.47 -11.06 4.63
CA PHE A 90 5.72 -10.30 4.60
C PHE A 90 6.88 -11.26 4.37
N ASN A 91 7.63 -11.01 3.33
CA ASN A 91 8.76 -11.87 2.98
C ASN A 91 10.02 -11.07 2.65
N SER A 92 10.00 -9.78 2.95
CA SER A 92 11.12 -8.92 2.67
C SER A 92 11.20 -7.85 3.75
N SER A 93 12.36 -7.29 3.97
CA SER A 93 12.59 -6.27 4.97
C SER A 93 12.22 -6.76 6.37
N LEU A 94 12.45 -8.03 6.62
CA LEU A 94 12.01 -8.64 7.87
C LEU A 94 12.80 -8.20 9.10
N ASP A 95 13.95 -7.58 8.89
CA ASP A 95 14.75 -7.07 9.98
C ASP A 95 14.39 -5.63 10.34
N GLY A 96 13.48 -5.03 9.61
CA GLY A 96 13.11 -3.66 9.85
C GLY A 96 12.36 -3.52 11.16
N ASN A 97 12.63 -2.46 11.88
CA ASN A 97 11.95 -2.17 13.13
C ASN A 97 10.53 -1.65 12.89
N THR A 98 10.28 -1.09 11.74
CA THR A 98 9.00 -0.46 11.42
C THR A 98 8.41 -1.02 10.15
N ARG A 99 9.18 -1.03 9.09
CA ARG A 99 8.67 -1.44 7.78
C ARG A 99 8.84 -2.92 7.52
N ARG A 100 7.90 -3.48 6.76
CA ARG A 100 7.98 -4.83 6.26
C ARG A 100 7.44 -4.82 4.85
N ALA A 101 7.87 -5.72 4.02
CA ALA A 101 7.47 -5.71 2.62
C ALA A 101 7.07 -7.08 2.11
N ILE A 102 6.27 -7.04 1.05
CA ILE A 102 5.88 -8.24 0.32
C ILE A 102 6.50 -8.11 -1.07
N ASP A 103 7.39 -9.03 -1.41
CA ASP A 103 7.97 -9.09 -2.74
C ASP A 103 7.18 -10.12 -3.54
N ILE A 104 6.73 -9.74 -4.72
CA ILE A 104 5.95 -10.60 -5.61
C ILE A 104 6.72 -10.77 -6.89
N HIS A 105 6.91 -12.00 -7.32
CA HIS A 105 7.62 -12.32 -8.56
C HIS A 105 6.63 -12.83 -9.59
N ALA A 106 7.07 -12.90 -10.84
CA ALA A 106 6.22 -13.32 -11.93
C ALA A 106 5.58 -14.68 -11.62
N GLY A 107 4.30 -14.78 -11.82
CA GLY A 107 3.59 -16.04 -11.61
C GLY A 107 3.16 -16.32 -10.18
N GLU A 108 3.59 -15.48 -9.24
CA GLU A 108 3.19 -15.68 -7.84
C GLU A 108 1.84 -15.03 -7.60
N GLU A 109 1.06 -15.65 -6.76
CA GLU A 109 -0.23 -15.11 -6.38
C GLU A 109 -0.28 -14.86 -4.89
N ILE A 110 -0.90 -13.77 -4.51
CA ILE A 110 -1.02 -13.40 -3.11
C ILE A 110 -2.43 -13.68 -2.65
N ASP A 111 -2.57 -14.25 -1.46
CA ASP A 111 -3.88 -14.51 -0.88
C ASP A 111 -4.61 -13.17 -0.72
N ALA A 112 -5.66 -13.00 -1.50
CA ALA A 112 -6.39 -11.73 -1.55
C ALA A 112 -6.99 -11.37 -0.20
N ASN A 113 -7.57 -12.32 0.49
CA ASN A 113 -8.21 -12.04 1.77
C ASN A 113 -7.19 -11.68 2.83
N ALA A 114 -6.06 -12.38 2.85
CA ALA A 114 -5.00 -12.09 3.80
C ALA A 114 -4.41 -10.70 3.53
N PHE A 115 -4.23 -10.34 2.26
CA PHE A 115 -3.70 -9.03 1.92
C PHE A 115 -4.67 -7.93 2.32
N LYS A 116 -5.96 -8.12 2.04
CA LYS A 116 -6.96 -7.13 2.42
C LYS A 116 -7.03 -6.95 3.95
N ALA A 117 -6.82 -8.04 4.68
CA ALA A 117 -6.80 -7.95 6.13
C ALA A 117 -5.62 -7.09 6.62
N LEU A 118 -4.47 -7.20 5.95
CA LEU A 118 -3.33 -6.36 6.29
C LEU A 118 -3.63 -4.88 6.02
N ILE A 119 -4.29 -4.58 4.93
CA ILE A 119 -4.64 -3.21 4.59
C ILE A 119 -5.59 -2.64 5.64
N ARG A 120 -6.60 -3.41 6.04
CA ARG A 120 -7.56 -2.96 7.03
C ARG A 120 -6.87 -2.77 8.39
N ALA A 121 -5.97 -3.66 8.73
CA ALA A 121 -5.24 -3.56 9.99
C ALA A 121 -4.36 -2.32 10.00
N ALA A 122 -3.74 -2.01 8.86
CA ALA A 122 -2.88 -0.83 8.75
C ALA A 122 -3.70 0.45 8.92
N ALA A 123 -4.86 0.52 8.28
CA ALA A 123 -5.73 1.68 8.40
C ALA A 123 -6.21 1.85 9.84
N ALA A 124 -6.59 0.75 10.48
CA ALA A 124 -7.05 0.78 11.85
C ALA A 124 -5.93 1.21 12.81
N LEU A 125 -4.74 0.74 12.57
CA LEU A 125 -3.60 1.09 13.39
C LEU A 125 -3.31 2.59 13.29
N ASN A 126 -3.36 3.14 12.08
CA ASN A 126 -3.13 4.55 11.90
C ASN A 126 -4.18 5.37 12.66
N ALA A 127 -5.42 5.01 12.53
CA ALA A 127 -6.50 5.74 13.17
C ALA A 127 -6.41 5.65 14.69
N SER A 128 -6.20 4.45 15.20
CA SER A 128 -6.21 4.30 16.63
C SER A 128 -4.88 4.57 17.26
N GLY A 129 -3.83 4.13 16.63
CA GLY A 129 -2.50 4.29 17.19
C GLY A 129 -2.07 5.72 17.29
N GLY A 130 -2.36 6.49 16.28
CA GLY A 130 -2.00 7.89 16.30
C GLY A 130 -2.72 8.61 17.41
N ARG A 131 -4.00 8.36 17.55
CA ARG A 131 -4.76 9.02 18.57
C ARG A 131 -4.37 8.55 19.90
N LYS A 132 -4.11 7.27 20.06
CA LYS A 132 -3.74 6.72 21.28
C LYS A 132 -2.46 7.28 21.74
N ALA A 133 -1.51 7.38 20.90
CA ALA A 133 -0.24 7.91 21.24
C ALA A 133 -0.42 9.31 21.76
N THR A 134 -1.29 10.06 21.17
CA THR A 134 -1.54 11.39 21.57
C THR A 134 -2.19 11.44 22.93
N LYS A 135 -3.16 10.61 23.13
CA LYS A 135 -3.83 10.59 24.34
C LYS A 135 -3.05 10.15 25.47
N ARG A 136 -2.15 9.29 25.29
CA ARG A 136 -1.39 8.79 26.33
C ARG A 136 -0.61 9.83 26.95
N GLN A 137 -0.39 10.89 26.33
CA GLN A 137 0.43 11.89 26.95
C GLN A 137 -0.43 12.83 27.72
#